data_91b24084976296a913ff3a756d3b98fe
#
_entry.id   91b24084976296a913ff3a756d3b98fe
#
_cell.length_a   1.000
_cell.length_b   1.000
_cell.length_c   1.000
_cell.angle_alpha   90.00
_cell.angle_beta   90.00
_cell.angle_gamma   90.00
#
_symmetry.space_group_name_H-M   'P 1'
#
loop_
_entity.id
_entity.type
_entity.pdbx_description
1 polymer ?
#
loop_
_entity_poly.entity_id
_entity_poly.type
_entity_poly.pdbx_seq_one_letter_code
_entity_poly.pdbx_strand_id
1 'polypeptide(L)'
;MEQHTKKHARHSFYHLKNALGGLKIAMRGAFLNIKSMLALQIIYSIFYTLIEYSLFQLLLSIALKIDGYSFLNSANIGRFLITPPAIAMLLILFLTACMLTYLNACILLGGFQASLARQKLRMKDIFLHGCAKGFQRFHFKQLYVALPLFAYQILINLFFFYEICFRINPYSTFLPMLFSKLIYCIPIITFLIFIGIFAVREFFCACYWYLGDFGLRNAKKASVPLVRKNLRAVLSDIVLLNLLVVVLWFILRLLCQIIIVVVVNFFAPTDLKVAMVLSFNNTLSIALIWFVTCIGVFLNAAMMTHMFYRFSGNDVILEFHLSYAPDTPLRRIFRACGLVAAGIGVFCFLYYGIYNGALLAERPLSPVQIYCHRGLSSEAPENSLEAIDLAISSLSDGVEIDVQETKDGVVIVCHDSSLKRIAGKKINIADVTYEELKQYDISYYFSKDHEFTYIPTLEEVMSLVKGRAHLLIELKRNSASADLAAKVVGLIEQYEMEYQCSIQSADYAYLRQVNELNPDLTLGYILTTAIGNYYKNDMIDFFCVRSMFVNNTTVAKAHAQGKAVYAWTINTRAEAERMKNAQVDVIITDYPAKAREVIYRDERSSYSIIKLLRLML
;
A
#
# COMPACT_ATOMS: atom_id res chain seq x y z
N MET A 1 5.23 -32.93 -35.76
CA MET A 1 5.22 -31.96 -34.61
C MET A 1 6.21 -30.82 -34.84
N GLU A 2 7.41 -31.05 -35.32
CA GLU A 2 8.44 -29.99 -35.51
C GLU A 2 8.12 -28.93 -36.60
N GLN A 3 7.39 -29.28 -37.66
CA GLN A 3 6.98 -28.32 -38.69
C GLN A 3 5.86 -27.38 -38.23
N HIS A 4 4.97 -27.80 -37.31
CA HIS A 4 3.95 -26.99 -36.72
C HIS A 4 4.53 -25.95 -35.75
N THR A 5 5.51 -26.32 -34.93
CA THR A 5 6.20 -25.40 -34.02
C THR A 5 7.04 -24.36 -34.74
N LYS A 6 7.72 -24.72 -35.84
CA LYS A 6 8.47 -23.76 -36.68
C LYS A 6 7.56 -22.76 -37.41
N LYS A 7 6.35 -23.18 -37.79
CA LYS A 7 5.36 -22.29 -38.45
C LYS A 7 4.75 -21.30 -37.45
N HIS A 8 4.45 -21.74 -36.22
CA HIS A 8 3.98 -20.87 -35.13
C HIS A 8 5.06 -19.88 -34.68
N ALA A 9 6.31 -20.29 -34.53
CA ALA A 9 7.42 -19.42 -34.17
C ALA A 9 7.69 -18.33 -35.24
N ARG A 10 7.64 -18.70 -36.55
CA ARG A 10 7.77 -17.72 -37.62
C ARG A 10 6.61 -16.73 -37.68
N HIS A 11 5.39 -17.16 -37.38
CA HIS A 11 4.22 -16.27 -37.33
C HIS A 11 4.31 -15.31 -36.13
N SER A 12 4.72 -15.78 -34.98
CA SER A 12 4.97 -14.96 -33.77
C SER A 12 6.08 -13.94 -34.00
N PHE A 13 7.19 -14.35 -34.67
CA PHE A 13 8.30 -13.45 -34.97
C PHE A 13 7.94 -12.36 -36.00
N TYR A 14 7.07 -12.69 -36.94
CA TYR A 14 6.54 -11.74 -37.95
C TYR A 14 5.64 -10.68 -37.29
N HIS A 15 4.79 -11.07 -36.34
CA HIS A 15 3.97 -10.15 -35.58
C HIS A 15 4.82 -9.25 -34.65
N LEU A 16 5.86 -9.80 -34.00
CA LEU A 16 6.80 -9.04 -33.19
C LEU A 16 7.54 -7.98 -34.02
N LYS A 17 8.02 -8.35 -35.21
CA LYS A 17 8.71 -7.44 -36.14
C LYS A 17 7.81 -6.32 -36.64
N ASN A 18 6.54 -6.62 -36.90
CA ASN A 18 5.56 -5.63 -37.32
C ASN A 18 5.15 -4.68 -36.18
N ALA A 19 4.98 -5.19 -34.97
CA ALA A 19 4.67 -4.37 -33.81
C ALA A 19 5.84 -3.45 -33.43
N LEU A 20 7.08 -3.96 -33.43
CA LEU A 20 8.29 -3.14 -33.26
C LEU A 20 8.46 -2.12 -34.39
N GLY A 21 8.12 -2.48 -35.63
CA GLY A 21 8.07 -1.57 -36.78
C GLY A 21 7.04 -0.46 -36.58
N GLY A 22 5.85 -0.79 -36.11
CA GLY A 22 4.78 0.14 -35.77
C GLY A 22 5.17 1.10 -34.66
N LEU A 23 5.80 0.60 -33.59
CA LEU A 23 6.32 1.42 -32.50
C LEU A 23 7.41 2.39 -32.97
N LYS A 24 8.33 1.92 -33.82
CA LYS A 24 9.38 2.76 -34.43
C LYS A 24 8.79 3.88 -35.33
N ILE A 25 7.73 3.61 -36.06
CA ILE A 25 7.02 4.60 -36.88
C ILE A 25 6.23 5.58 -36.03
N ALA A 26 5.53 5.10 -35.00
CA ALA A 26 4.83 5.93 -34.02
C ALA A 26 5.80 6.88 -33.30
N MET A 27 6.98 6.38 -32.90
CA MET A 27 8.01 7.20 -32.32
C MET A 27 8.59 8.21 -33.34
N ARG A 28 8.80 7.84 -34.60
CA ARG A 28 9.25 8.78 -35.65
C ARG A 28 8.28 9.93 -35.87
N GLY A 29 6.97 9.69 -35.86
CA GLY A 29 5.95 10.73 -35.91
C GLY A 29 5.97 11.65 -34.66
N ALA A 30 6.24 11.10 -33.49
CA ALA A 30 6.35 11.85 -32.24
C ALA A 30 7.68 12.63 -32.10
N PHE A 31 8.72 12.28 -32.87
CA PHE A 31 10.09 12.80 -32.70
C PHE A 31 10.19 14.33 -32.80
N LEU A 32 9.33 14.97 -33.60
CA LEU A 32 9.42 16.41 -33.80
C LEU A 32 9.18 17.20 -32.51
N ASN A 33 8.22 16.75 -31.68
CA ASN A 33 7.83 17.40 -30.44
C ASN A 33 8.11 16.54 -29.18
N ILE A 34 8.86 15.43 -29.30
CA ILE A 34 9.02 14.42 -28.23
C ILE A 34 9.55 15.01 -26.93
N LYS A 35 10.56 15.90 -27.00
CA LYS A 35 11.14 16.53 -25.82
C LYS A 35 10.11 17.39 -25.08
N SER A 36 9.36 18.22 -25.82
CA SER A 36 8.32 19.08 -25.26
C SER A 36 7.16 18.26 -24.68
N MET A 37 6.76 17.20 -25.36
CA MET A 37 5.65 16.35 -24.93
C MET A 37 6.02 15.49 -23.72
N LEU A 38 7.24 14.92 -23.71
CA LEU A 38 7.70 14.09 -22.59
C LEU A 38 7.89 14.94 -21.31
N ALA A 39 8.50 16.12 -21.45
CA ALA A 39 8.63 17.06 -20.33
C ALA A 39 7.25 17.47 -19.80
N LEU A 40 6.30 17.75 -20.71
CA LEU A 40 4.93 18.10 -20.34
C LEU A 40 4.21 16.94 -19.65
N GLN A 41 4.41 15.70 -20.12
CA GLN A 41 3.84 14.51 -19.49
C GLN A 41 4.37 14.31 -18.05
N ILE A 42 5.67 14.51 -17.82
CA ILE A 42 6.26 14.43 -16.49
C ILE A 42 5.65 15.50 -15.57
N ILE A 43 5.62 16.76 -16.00
CA ILE A 43 5.03 17.86 -15.22
C ILE A 43 3.55 17.59 -14.94
N TYR A 44 2.81 17.13 -15.95
CA TYR A 44 1.40 16.80 -15.79
C TYR A 44 1.18 15.66 -14.80
N SER A 45 2.01 14.63 -14.83
CA SER A 45 1.90 13.50 -13.90
C SER A 45 2.21 13.89 -12.46
N ILE A 46 3.17 14.79 -12.24
CA ILE A 46 3.43 15.38 -10.90
C ILE A 46 2.16 16.12 -10.42
N PHE A 47 1.62 16.98 -11.26
CA PHE A 47 0.42 17.76 -10.95
C PHE A 47 -0.81 16.87 -10.68
N TYR A 48 -1.01 15.83 -11.50
CA TYR A 48 -2.05 14.82 -11.31
C TYR A 48 -1.92 14.14 -9.94
N THR A 49 -0.72 13.64 -9.62
CA THR A 49 -0.47 12.94 -8.35
C THR A 49 -0.67 13.85 -7.14
N LEU A 50 -0.21 15.09 -7.22
CA LEU A 50 -0.37 16.06 -6.13
C LEU A 50 -1.84 16.42 -5.88
N ILE A 51 -2.61 16.63 -6.94
CA ILE A 51 -4.05 16.95 -6.80
C ILE A 51 -4.80 15.77 -6.20
N GLU A 52 -4.66 14.57 -6.77
CA GLU A 52 -5.40 13.38 -6.32
C GLU A 52 -5.04 13.03 -4.87
N TYR A 53 -3.75 13.09 -4.52
CA TYR A 53 -3.30 12.81 -3.15
C TYR A 53 -3.83 13.84 -2.14
N SER A 54 -3.71 15.14 -2.45
CA SER A 54 -4.19 16.20 -1.55
C SER A 54 -5.71 16.16 -1.39
N LEU A 55 -6.42 15.91 -2.49
CA LEU A 55 -7.88 15.77 -2.49
C LEU A 55 -8.32 14.54 -1.69
N PHE A 56 -7.64 13.42 -1.86
CA PHE A 56 -7.89 12.21 -1.08
C PHE A 56 -7.73 12.45 0.43
N GLN A 57 -6.63 13.08 0.86
CA GLN A 57 -6.40 13.39 2.27
C GLN A 57 -7.47 14.32 2.85
N LEU A 58 -7.82 15.37 2.10
CA LEU A 58 -8.85 16.32 2.48
C LEU A 58 -10.22 15.63 2.62
N LEU A 59 -10.65 14.92 1.59
CA LEU A 59 -11.96 14.27 1.57
C LEU A 59 -12.06 13.16 2.60
N LEU A 60 -10.99 12.39 2.79
CA LEU A 60 -10.93 11.37 3.84
C LEU A 60 -11.09 11.98 5.22
N SER A 61 -10.39 13.07 5.51
CA SER A 61 -10.51 13.76 6.81
C SER A 61 -11.92 14.29 7.06
N ILE A 62 -12.58 14.83 6.02
CA ILE A 62 -13.96 15.30 6.09
C ILE A 62 -14.93 14.13 6.29
N ALA A 63 -14.80 13.05 5.51
CA ALA A 63 -15.69 11.89 5.60
C ALA A 63 -15.60 11.21 6.97
N LEU A 64 -14.38 11.03 7.50
CA LEU A 64 -14.17 10.49 8.84
C LEU A 64 -14.83 11.37 9.92
N LYS A 65 -14.67 12.69 9.81
CA LYS A 65 -15.25 13.62 10.78
C LYS A 65 -16.79 13.60 10.76
N ILE A 66 -17.40 13.52 9.57
CA ILE A 66 -18.87 13.47 9.42
C ILE A 66 -19.43 12.18 10.02
N ASP A 67 -18.75 11.04 9.78
CA ASP A 67 -19.19 9.74 10.26
C ASP A 67 -18.78 9.45 11.72
N GLY A 68 -18.11 10.41 12.40
CA GLY A 68 -17.68 10.28 13.80
C GLY A 68 -16.52 9.30 14.02
N TYR A 69 -15.78 8.94 12.95
CA TYR A 69 -14.60 8.12 13.07
C TYR A 69 -13.34 8.98 13.27
N SER A 70 -12.54 8.66 14.27
CA SER A 70 -11.21 9.28 14.44
C SER A 70 -10.17 8.65 13.49
N PHE A 71 -10.33 7.35 13.19
CA PHE A 71 -9.46 6.59 12.29
C PHE A 71 -10.16 5.33 11.74
N LEU A 72 -9.56 4.70 10.73
CA LEU A 72 -10.02 3.45 10.15
C LEU A 72 -9.14 2.28 10.58
N ASN A 73 -9.80 1.20 10.96
CA ASN A 73 -9.18 -0.10 11.27
C ASN A 73 -9.93 -1.24 10.57
N SER A 74 -9.47 -2.47 10.76
CA SER A 74 -10.12 -3.66 10.16
C SER A 74 -11.57 -3.87 10.60
N ALA A 75 -11.95 -3.41 11.79
CA ALA A 75 -13.29 -3.57 12.32
C ALA A 75 -14.30 -2.55 11.74
N ASN A 76 -13.85 -1.33 11.41
CA ASN A 76 -14.74 -0.25 10.99
C ASN A 76 -14.64 0.11 9.49
N ILE A 77 -13.53 -0.23 8.79
CA ILE A 77 -13.33 0.15 7.39
C ILE A 77 -14.45 -0.35 6.47
N GLY A 78 -14.95 -1.57 6.68
CA GLY A 78 -16.03 -2.12 5.87
C GLY A 78 -17.34 -1.34 6.04
N ARG A 79 -17.65 -0.91 7.26
CA ARG A 79 -18.82 -0.09 7.56
C ARG A 79 -18.66 1.33 7.02
N PHE A 80 -17.47 1.92 7.16
CA PHE A 80 -17.15 3.25 6.64
C PHE A 80 -17.34 3.32 5.11
N LEU A 81 -16.83 2.35 4.35
CA LEU A 81 -16.88 2.38 2.88
C LEU A 81 -18.29 2.41 2.29
N ILE A 82 -19.31 1.99 3.04
CA ILE A 82 -20.72 2.03 2.62
C ILE A 82 -21.47 3.27 3.13
N THR A 83 -20.82 4.15 3.88
CA THR A 83 -21.46 5.40 4.35
C THR A 83 -21.59 6.41 3.20
N PRO A 84 -22.63 7.29 3.25
CA PRO A 84 -22.82 8.33 2.24
C PRO A 84 -21.60 9.26 2.08
N PRO A 85 -20.92 9.74 3.15
CA PRO A 85 -19.71 10.54 3.01
C PRO A 85 -18.56 9.82 2.31
N ALA A 86 -18.32 8.55 2.62
CA ALA A 86 -17.29 7.76 1.96
C ALA A 86 -17.60 7.51 0.47
N ILE A 87 -18.86 7.21 0.14
CA ILE A 87 -19.32 7.06 -1.25
C ILE A 87 -19.16 8.38 -2.01
N ALA A 88 -19.54 9.51 -1.41
CA ALA A 88 -19.35 10.83 -2.01
C ALA A 88 -17.87 11.14 -2.25
N MET A 89 -17.00 10.84 -1.27
CA MET A 89 -15.55 10.95 -1.40
C MET A 89 -15.04 10.15 -2.61
N LEU A 90 -15.38 8.88 -2.71
CA LEU A 90 -14.94 8.01 -3.82
C LEU A 90 -15.46 8.52 -5.16
N LEU A 91 -16.70 9.03 -5.22
CA LEU A 91 -17.27 9.59 -6.44
C LEU A 91 -16.54 10.86 -6.88
N ILE A 92 -16.22 11.76 -5.96
CA ILE A 92 -15.48 13.00 -6.26
C ILE A 92 -14.08 12.65 -6.77
N LEU A 93 -13.36 11.74 -6.12
CA LEU A 93 -12.04 11.27 -6.55
C LEU A 93 -12.11 10.63 -7.94
N PHE A 94 -13.11 9.81 -8.20
CA PHE A 94 -13.31 9.20 -9.52
C PHE A 94 -13.59 10.25 -10.60
N LEU A 95 -14.43 11.25 -10.34
CA LEU A 95 -14.75 12.31 -11.30
C LEU A 95 -13.54 13.21 -11.58
N THR A 96 -12.74 13.55 -10.56
CA THR A 96 -11.50 14.32 -10.74
C THR A 96 -10.47 13.54 -11.52
N ALA A 97 -10.27 12.26 -11.23
CA ALA A 97 -9.36 11.39 -11.98
C ALA A 97 -9.78 11.26 -13.45
N CYS A 98 -11.08 11.10 -13.75
CA CYS A 98 -11.60 11.12 -15.11
C CYS A 98 -11.35 12.45 -15.81
N MET A 99 -11.57 13.58 -15.13
CA MET A 99 -11.34 14.91 -15.70
C MET A 99 -9.86 15.15 -16.01
N LEU A 100 -8.98 14.79 -15.11
CA LEU A 100 -7.54 14.89 -15.32
C LEU A 100 -7.07 13.95 -16.45
N THR A 101 -7.56 12.72 -16.50
CA THR A 101 -7.27 11.78 -17.61
C THR A 101 -7.74 12.34 -18.96
N TYR A 102 -8.93 12.94 -19.01
CA TYR A 102 -9.46 13.61 -20.18
C TYR A 102 -8.54 14.75 -20.67
N LEU A 103 -8.13 15.64 -19.79
CA LEU A 103 -7.24 16.75 -20.13
C LEU A 103 -5.87 16.27 -20.60
N ASN A 104 -5.29 15.26 -19.94
CA ASN A 104 -4.05 14.65 -20.38
C ASN A 104 -4.15 14.07 -21.80
N ALA A 105 -5.23 13.36 -22.08
CA ALA A 105 -5.48 12.81 -23.40
C ALA A 105 -5.60 13.92 -24.48
N CYS A 106 -6.31 15.01 -24.20
CA CYS A 106 -6.41 16.15 -25.11
C CYS A 106 -5.04 16.78 -25.41
N ILE A 107 -4.20 16.94 -24.38
CA ILE A 107 -2.85 17.48 -24.52
C ILE A 107 -1.97 16.57 -25.38
N LEU A 108 -1.94 15.27 -25.07
CA LEU A 108 -1.12 14.30 -25.80
C LEU A 108 -1.57 14.12 -27.25
N LEU A 109 -2.89 13.93 -27.48
CA LEU A 109 -3.44 13.78 -28.82
C LEU A 109 -3.17 15.03 -29.68
N GLY A 110 -3.30 16.23 -29.10
CA GLY A 110 -2.97 17.49 -29.78
C GLY A 110 -1.49 17.59 -30.15
N GLY A 111 -0.59 17.19 -29.26
CA GLY A 111 0.84 17.16 -29.51
C GLY A 111 1.24 16.14 -30.59
N PHE A 112 0.61 14.95 -30.60
CA PHE A 112 0.83 13.95 -31.64
C PHE A 112 0.28 14.38 -32.97
N GLN A 113 -0.92 15.00 -33.01
CA GLN A 113 -1.50 15.57 -34.24
C GLN A 113 -0.56 16.61 -34.86
N ALA A 114 -0.05 17.55 -34.06
CA ALA A 114 0.92 18.55 -34.53
C ALA A 114 2.21 17.91 -35.07
N SER A 115 2.73 16.89 -34.39
CA SER A 115 3.93 16.18 -34.82
C SER A 115 3.74 15.44 -36.14
N LEU A 116 2.61 14.79 -36.33
CA LEU A 116 2.24 14.12 -37.57
C LEU A 116 2.04 15.14 -38.72
N ALA A 117 1.46 16.31 -38.44
CA ALA A 117 1.35 17.43 -39.38
C ALA A 117 2.68 18.18 -39.59
N ARG A 118 3.80 17.67 -39.08
CA ARG A 118 5.16 18.23 -39.18
C ARG A 118 5.29 19.67 -38.64
N GLN A 119 4.47 20.03 -37.65
CA GLN A 119 4.54 21.31 -36.99
C GLN A 119 5.32 21.18 -35.68
N LYS A 120 6.39 21.97 -35.52
CA LYS A 120 7.18 22.03 -34.28
C LYS A 120 6.55 23.02 -33.34
N LEU A 121 6.16 22.53 -32.13
CA LEU A 121 5.52 23.33 -31.10
C LEU A 121 6.39 23.40 -29.84
N ARG A 122 6.28 24.51 -29.11
CA ARG A 122 6.82 24.63 -27.76
C ARG A 122 5.89 23.89 -26.77
N MET A 123 6.44 23.48 -25.65
CA MET A 123 5.67 22.81 -24.58
C MET A 123 4.42 23.60 -24.18
N LYS A 124 4.53 24.94 -24.03
CA LYS A 124 3.43 25.84 -23.73
C LYS A 124 2.30 25.77 -24.77
N ASP A 125 2.67 25.72 -26.06
CA ASP A 125 1.70 25.76 -27.16
C ASP A 125 0.93 24.43 -27.25
N ILE A 126 1.59 23.30 -27.00
CA ILE A 126 0.96 21.96 -26.89
C ILE A 126 -0.05 21.95 -25.73
N PHE A 127 0.38 22.43 -24.55
CA PHE A 127 -0.48 22.49 -23.36
C PHE A 127 -1.72 23.36 -23.60
N LEU A 128 -1.52 24.61 -24.07
CA LEU A 128 -2.61 25.56 -24.28
C LEU A 128 -3.58 25.08 -25.38
N HIS A 129 -3.06 24.51 -26.47
CA HIS A 129 -3.90 23.95 -27.54
C HIS A 129 -4.74 22.79 -27.02
N GLY A 130 -4.12 21.81 -26.32
CA GLY A 130 -4.81 20.66 -25.76
C GLY A 130 -5.90 21.05 -24.77
N CYS A 131 -5.59 21.96 -23.84
CA CYS A 131 -6.56 22.48 -22.88
C CYS A 131 -7.66 23.29 -23.57
N ALA A 132 -7.34 24.21 -24.49
CA ALA A 132 -8.34 25.03 -25.17
C ALA A 132 -9.32 24.18 -25.96
N LYS A 133 -8.83 23.25 -26.78
CA LYS A 133 -9.68 22.33 -27.55
C LYS A 133 -10.50 21.41 -26.64
N GLY A 134 -9.91 20.94 -25.53
CA GLY A 134 -10.58 20.13 -24.53
C GLY A 134 -11.72 20.91 -23.84
N PHE A 135 -11.46 22.12 -23.36
CA PHE A 135 -12.47 22.95 -22.67
C PHE A 135 -13.55 23.49 -23.61
N GLN A 136 -13.22 23.90 -24.84
CA GLN A 136 -14.22 24.36 -25.82
C GLN A 136 -15.28 23.31 -26.12
N ARG A 137 -14.92 22.04 -26.03
CA ARG A 137 -15.79 20.92 -26.31
C ARG A 137 -16.32 20.24 -25.03
N PHE A 138 -15.98 20.78 -23.86
CA PHE A 138 -16.34 20.13 -22.61
C PHE A 138 -17.83 20.33 -22.29
N HIS A 139 -18.54 19.22 -22.22
CA HIS A 139 -19.85 19.07 -21.56
C HIS A 139 -19.79 17.84 -20.68
N PHE A 140 -20.58 17.74 -19.63
CA PHE A 140 -20.57 16.58 -18.72
C PHE A 140 -20.71 15.22 -19.43
N LYS A 141 -21.46 15.19 -20.55
CA LYS A 141 -21.57 13.97 -21.39
C LYS A 141 -20.24 13.50 -21.98
N GLN A 142 -19.25 14.38 -22.08
CA GLN A 142 -17.94 14.07 -22.68
C GLN A 142 -16.95 13.49 -21.69
N LEU A 143 -17.25 13.50 -20.37
CA LEU A 143 -16.55 12.64 -19.41
C LEU A 143 -16.60 11.17 -19.84
N TYR A 144 -17.60 10.79 -20.64
CA TYR A 144 -17.63 9.47 -21.25
C TYR A 144 -16.39 9.15 -22.12
N VAL A 145 -15.77 10.14 -22.75
CA VAL A 145 -14.52 9.94 -23.52
C VAL A 145 -13.37 9.54 -22.59
N ALA A 146 -13.38 10.06 -21.37
CA ALA A 146 -12.37 9.74 -20.37
C ALA A 146 -12.51 8.32 -19.79
N LEU A 147 -13.75 7.81 -19.71
CA LEU A 147 -14.01 6.50 -19.08
C LEU A 147 -13.24 5.33 -19.73
N PRO A 148 -13.27 5.13 -21.06
CA PRO A 148 -12.48 4.08 -21.69
C PRO A 148 -10.97 4.26 -21.51
N LEU A 149 -10.49 5.52 -21.55
CA LEU A 149 -9.08 5.84 -21.34
C LEU A 149 -8.66 5.58 -19.91
N PHE A 150 -9.49 5.98 -18.94
CA PHE A 150 -9.25 5.72 -17.53
C PHE A 150 -9.28 4.22 -17.23
N ALA A 151 -10.27 3.50 -17.76
CA ALA A 151 -10.35 2.06 -17.66
C ALA A 151 -9.12 1.36 -18.28
N TYR A 152 -8.68 1.82 -19.46
CA TYR A 152 -7.47 1.35 -20.10
C TYR A 152 -6.23 1.63 -19.25
N GLN A 153 -6.13 2.83 -18.67
CA GLN A 153 -5.01 3.23 -17.83
C GLN A 153 -4.92 2.41 -16.53
N ILE A 154 -6.06 2.06 -15.92
CA ILE A 154 -6.10 1.14 -14.78
C ILE A 154 -5.51 -0.21 -15.17
N LEU A 155 -5.93 -0.78 -16.29
CA LEU A 155 -5.50 -2.11 -16.72
C LEU A 155 -4.00 -2.18 -17.02
N ILE A 156 -3.46 -1.22 -17.76
CA ILE A 156 -2.04 -1.20 -18.12
C ILE A 156 -1.14 -0.93 -16.91
N ASN A 157 -1.66 -0.22 -15.90
CA ASN A 157 -0.91 0.09 -14.68
C ASN A 157 -1.20 -0.89 -13.53
N LEU A 158 -1.99 -1.95 -13.75
CA LEU A 158 -2.39 -2.89 -12.68
C LEU A 158 -1.16 -3.53 -12.01
N PHE A 159 -0.13 -3.89 -12.79
CA PHE A 159 1.12 -4.41 -12.27
C PHE A 159 1.84 -3.40 -11.37
N PHE A 160 1.95 -2.14 -11.80
CA PHE A 160 2.59 -1.09 -11.04
C PHE A 160 1.78 -0.69 -9.80
N PHE A 161 0.46 -0.71 -9.91
CA PHE A 161 -0.43 -0.54 -8.76
C PHE A 161 -0.22 -1.63 -7.69
N TYR A 162 -0.12 -2.89 -8.12
CA TYR A 162 0.22 -4.00 -7.22
C TYR A 162 1.57 -3.79 -6.54
N GLU A 163 2.62 -3.42 -7.30
CA GLU A 163 3.96 -3.13 -6.77
C GLU A 163 3.96 -1.97 -5.75
N ILE A 164 3.20 -0.91 -6.02
CA ILE A 164 3.02 0.21 -5.07
C ILE A 164 2.31 -0.27 -3.82
N CYS A 165 1.19 -0.97 -3.97
CA CYS A 165 0.42 -1.47 -2.85
C CYS A 165 1.23 -2.43 -1.97
N PHE A 166 2.10 -3.25 -2.56
CA PHE A 166 2.98 -4.14 -1.82
C PHE A 166 4.06 -3.40 -1.00
N ARG A 167 4.46 -2.21 -1.43
CA ARG A 167 5.51 -1.39 -0.79
C ARG A 167 4.98 -0.35 0.18
N ILE A 168 3.80 0.18 -0.10
CA ILE A 168 3.15 1.16 0.78
C ILE A 168 2.28 0.40 1.77
N ASN A 169 2.77 0.25 3.01
CA ASN A 169 1.89 -0.11 4.11
C ASN A 169 0.73 0.90 4.17
N PRO A 170 -0.52 0.55 4.10
CA PRO A 170 -1.21 -0.61 4.65
C PRO A 170 -1.71 -1.65 3.62
N TYR A 171 -1.41 -1.51 2.35
CA TYR A 171 -2.06 -2.32 1.31
C TYR A 171 -1.42 -3.70 1.12
N SER A 172 -0.19 -3.90 1.63
CA SER A 172 0.53 -5.17 1.49
C SER A 172 -0.11 -6.37 2.18
N THR A 173 -1.06 -6.15 3.11
CA THR A 173 -1.86 -7.21 3.74
C THR A 173 -3.27 -7.29 3.26
N PHE A 174 -3.85 -6.15 2.93
CA PHE A 174 -5.24 -6.13 2.46
C PHE A 174 -5.39 -6.93 1.17
N LEU A 175 -4.45 -6.80 0.23
CA LEU A 175 -4.47 -7.55 -1.03
C LEU A 175 -4.30 -9.07 -0.84
N PRO A 176 -3.29 -9.59 -0.12
CA PRO A 176 -3.20 -11.03 0.15
C PRO A 176 -4.41 -11.57 0.92
N MET A 177 -4.94 -10.82 1.90
CA MET A 177 -6.15 -11.17 2.62
C MET A 177 -7.38 -11.20 1.69
N LEU A 178 -7.51 -10.24 0.77
CA LEU A 178 -8.57 -10.20 -0.22
C LEU A 178 -8.46 -11.38 -1.20
N PHE A 179 -7.25 -11.71 -1.65
CA PHE A 179 -6.99 -12.81 -2.59
C PHE A 179 -6.93 -14.18 -1.91
N SER A 180 -6.84 -14.28 -0.59
CA SER A 180 -6.84 -15.55 0.14
C SER A 180 -8.18 -16.28 0.08
N LYS A 181 -9.29 -15.56 -0.17
CA LYS A 181 -10.62 -16.13 -0.30
C LYS A 181 -11.12 -15.98 -1.74
N LEU A 182 -11.29 -17.10 -2.42
CA LEU A 182 -11.76 -17.17 -3.82
C LEU A 182 -13.06 -16.39 -4.05
N ILE A 183 -13.94 -16.31 -3.04
CA ILE A 183 -15.21 -15.61 -3.13
C ILE A 183 -15.05 -14.10 -3.37
N TYR A 184 -13.94 -13.48 -2.93
CA TYR A 184 -13.66 -12.07 -3.19
C TYR A 184 -12.93 -11.84 -4.51
N CYS A 185 -12.20 -12.85 -5.00
CA CYS A 185 -11.48 -12.76 -6.26
C CYS A 185 -12.45 -12.74 -7.45
N ILE A 186 -13.52 -13.53 -7.42
CA ILE A 186 -14.47 -13.66 -8.53
C ILE A 186 -15.09 -12.31 -8.94
N PRO A 187 -15.68 -11.50 -8.03
CA PRO A 187 -16.21 -10.18 -8.39
C PRO A 187 -15.16 -9.24 -8.96
N ILE A 188 -13.95 -9.24 -8.40
CA ILE A 188 -12.84 -8.37 -8.84
C ILE A 188 -12.41 -8.76 -10.26
N ILE A 189 -12.18 -10.04 -10.51
CA ILE A 189 -11.78 -10.55 -11.83
C ILE A 189 -12.90 -10.25 -12.85
N THR A 190 -14.16 -10.49 -12.50
CA THR A 190 -15.31 -10.20 -13.36
C THR A 190 -15.37 -8.71 -13.71
N PHE A 191 -15.18 -7.84 -12.73
CA PHE A 191 -15.14 -6.39 -12.91
C PHE A 191 -13.97 -5.96 -13.81
N LEU A 192 -12.77 -6.53 -13.62
CA LEU A 192 -11.60 -6.25 -14.46
C LEU A 192 -11.81 -6.72 -15.91
N ILE A 193 -12.44 -7.88 -16.12
CA ILE A 193 -12.81 -8.38 -17.46
C ILE A 193 -13.80 -7.41 -18.11
N PHE A 194 -14.85 -6.99 -17.39
CA PHE A 194 -15.82 -6.04 -17.90
C PHE A 194 -15.18 -4.70 -18.29
N ILE A 195 -14.34 -4.14 -17.41
CA ILE A 195 -13.56 -2.93 -17.69
C ILE A 195 -12.65 -3.14 -18.91
N GLY A 196 -12.01 -4.31 -19.03
CA GLY A 196 -11.15 -4.64 -20.16
C GLY A 196 -11.89 -4.68 -21.49
N ILE A 197 -13.01 -5.35 -21.53
CA ILE A 197 -13.88 -5.39 -22.73
C ILE A 197 -14.34 -3.98 -23.10
N PHE A 198 -14.76 -3.18 -22.12
CA PHE A 198 -15.19 -1.81 -22.32
C PHE A 198 -14.04 -0.93 -22.86
N ALA A 199 -12.86 -0.97 -22.24
CA ALA A 199 -11.70 -0.18 -22.62
C ALA A 199 -11.23 -0.52 -24.05
N VAL A 200 -11.16 -1.81 -24.40
CA VAL A 200 -10.77 -2.27 -25.75
C VAL A 200 -11.82 -1.88 -26.79
N ARG A 201 -13.09 -2.09 -26.49
CA ARG A 201 -14.19 -1.76 -27.41
C ARG A 201 -14.20 -0.29 -27.80
N GLU A 202 -13.98 0.59 -26.84
CA GLU A 202 -14.03 2.05 -27.01
C GLU A 202 -12.64 2.67 -27.25
N PHE A 203 -11.62 1.85 -27.55
CA PHE A 203 -10.20 2.24 -27.57
C PHE A 203 -9.92 3.47 -28.44
N PHE A 204 -10.53 3.58 -29.63
CA PHE A 204 -10.37 4.72 -30.53
C PHE A 204 -11.40 5.82 -30.35
N CYS A 205 -12.29 5.74 -29.36
CA CYS A 205 -13.34 6.74 -29.16
C CYS A 205 -12.75 8.15 -28.95
N ALA A 206 -11.70 8.27 -28.13
CA ALA A 206 -11.00 9.54 -27.90
C ALA A 206 -10.33 10.08 -29.17
N CYS A 207 -9.75 9.22 -30.01
CA CYS A 207 -9.13 9.61 -31.25
C CYS A 207 -10.15 10.14 -32.27
N TYR A 208 -11.27 9.44 -32.47
CA TYR A 208 -12.35 9.93 -33.32
C TYR A 208 -12.93 11.25 -32.83
N TRP A 209 -13.13 11.38 -31.51
CA TRP A 209 -13.67 12.60 -30.92
C TRP A 209 -12.71 13.78 -31.02
N TYR A 210 -11.41 13.59 -30.72
CA TYR A 210 -10.43 14.67 -30.71
C TYR A 210 -9.79 14.96 -32.05
N LEU A 211 -9.34 13.92 -32.78
CA LEU A 211 -8.60 14.03 -34.05
C LEU A 211 -9.54 14.07 -35.25
N GLY A 212 -10.61 13.30 -35.21
CA GLY A 212 -11.59 13.22 -36.31
C GLY A 212 -12.71 14.24 -36.24
N ASP A 213 -12.78 15.04 -35.17
CA ASP A 213 -13.81 16.06 -34.97
C ASP A 213 -15.25 15.53 -34.87
N PHE A 214 -15.41 14.23 -34.58
CA PHE A 214 -16.70 13.57 -34.46
C PHE A 214 -17.45 13.98 -33.20
N GLY A 215 -18.77 14.14 -33.26
CA GLY A 215 -19.59 14.19 -32.06
C GLY A 215 -19.49 12.89 -31.26
N LEU A 216 -19.64 12.95 -29.96
CA LEU A 216 -19.47 11.80 -29.03
C LEU A 216 -20.19 10.53 -29.49
N ARG A 217 -21.46 10.64 -29.89
CA ARG A 217 -22.27 9.49 -30.36
C ARG A 217 -21.69 8.83 -31.63
N ASN A 218 -21.18 9.63 -32.56
CA ASN A 218 -20.57 9.14 -33.79
C ASN A 218 -19.18 8.57 -33.54
N ALA A 219 -18.38 9.19 -32.65
CA ALA A 219 -17.08 8.68 -32.22
C ALA A 219 -17.20 7.26 -31.62
N LYS A 220 -18.20 7.03 -30.75
CA LYS A 220 -18.51 5.70 -30.20
C LYS A 220 -18.89 4.70 -31.29
N LYS A 221 -19.80 5.11 -32.22
CA LYS A 221 -20.24 4.24 -33.32
C LYS A 221 -19.12 3.89 -34.29
N ALA A 222 -18.14 4.78 -34.47
CA ALA A 222 -16.99 4.56 -35.34
C ALA A 222 -15.87 3.73 -34.68
N SER A 223 -15.66 3.86 -33.37
CA SER A 223 -14.62 3.13 -32.66
C SER A 223 -14.83 1.61 -32.72
N VAL A 224 -16.04 1.15 -32.43
CA VAL A 224 -16.35 -0.29 -32.29
C VAL A 224 -16.04 -1.10 -33.57
N PRO A 225 -16.49 -0.72 -34.78
CA PRO A 225 -16.16 -1.44 -36.01
C PRO A 225 -14.66 -1.44 -36.32
N LEU A 226 -13.98 -0.30 -36.08
CA LEU A 226 -12.55 -0.17 -36.32
C LEU A 226 -11.74 -1.12 -35.44
N VAL A 227 -12.07 -1.19 -34.15
CA VAL A 227 -11.44 -2.13 -33.20
C VAL A 227 -11.75 -3.57 -33.60
N ARG A 228 -13.02 -3.89 -33.89
CA ARG A 228 -13.45 -5.25 -34.25
C ARG A 228 -12.72 -5.77 -35.48
N LYS A 229 -12.56 -4.93 -36.51
CA LYS A 229 -11.84 -5.27 -37.76
C LYS A 229 -10.36 -5.55 -37.49
N ASN A 230 -9.74 -4.87 -36.51
CA ASN A 230 -8.30 -4.92 -36.25
C ASN A 230 -7.98 -5.50 -34.85
N LEU A 231 -8.89 -6.23 -34.23
CA LEU A 231 -8.81 -6.63 -32.81
C LEU A 231 -7.50 -7.33 -32.43
N ARG A 232 -7.05 -8.28 -33.29
CA ARG A 232 -5.79 -9.02 -33.02
C ARG A 232 -4.57 -8.08 -33.00
N ALA A 233 -4.50 -7.13 -33.94
CA ALA A 233 -3.41 -6.16 -34.01
C ALA A 233 -3.46 -5.19 -32.81
N VAL A 234 -4.65 -4.71 -32.46
CA VAL A 234 -4.83 -3.83 -31.29
C VAL A 234 -4.37 -4.53 -30.01
N LEU A 235 -4.83 -5.75 -29.76
CA LEU A 235 -4.46 -6.49 -28.55
C LEU A 235 -2.99 -6.87 -28.53
N SER A 236 -2.42 -7.34 -29.64
CA SER A 236 -1.00 -7.70 -29.70
C SER A 236 -0.09 -6.52 -29.44
N ASP A 237 -0.40 -5.35 -30.02
CA ASP A 237 0.42 -4.15 -29.86
C ASP A 237 0.31 -3.59 -28.42
N ILE A 238 -0.89 -3.60 -27.82
CA ILE A 238 -1.09 -3.21 -26.42
C ILE A 238 -0.29 -4.13 -25.49
N VAL A 239 -0.43 -5.44 -25.63
CA VAL A 239 0.25 -6.41 -24.77
C VAL A 239 1.76 -6.29 -24.91
N LEU A 240 2.26 -6.23 -26.16
CA LEU A 240 3.69 -6.13 -26.40
C LEU A 240 4.30 -4.84 -25.84
N LEU A 241 3.65 -3.69 -26.07
CA LEU A 241 4.15 -2.41 -25.55
C LEU A 241 4.23 -2.44 -24.01
N ASN A 242 3.17 -2.87 -23.35
CA ASN A 242 3.14 -2.85 -21.90
C ASN A 242 4.06 -3.91 -21.29
N LEU A 243 4.26 -5.06 -21.94
CA LEU A 243 5.29 -6.02 -21.55
C LEU A 243 6.70 -5.39 -21.65
N LEU A 244 6.99 -4.65 -22.73
CA LEU A 244 8.27 -3.94 -22.86
C LEU A 244 8.46 -2.87 -21.78
N VAL A 245 7.40 -2.16 -21.39
CA VAL A 245 7.44 -1.19 -20.29
C VAL A 245 7.75 -1.88 -18.96
N VAL A 246 7.14 -3.03 -18.69
CA VAL A 246 7.43 -3.83 -17.48
C VAL A 246 8.88 -4.35 -17.49
N VAL A 247 9.35 -4.87 -18.61
CA VAL A 247 10.76 -5.34 -18.76
C VAL A 247 11.74 -4.18 -18.54
N LEU A 248 11.46 -3.01 -19.11
CA LEU A 248 12.28 -1.81 -18.90
C LEU A 248 12.33 -1.42 -17.42
N TRP A 249 11.20 -1.50 -16.72
CA TRP A 249 11.15 -1.24 -15.28
C TRP A 249 12.04 -2.22 -14.49
N PHE A 250 11.99 -3.53 -14.79
CA PHE A 250 12.84 -4.51 -14.13
C PHE A 250 14.34 -4.22 -14.35
N ILE A 251 14.72 -3.88 -15.59
CA ILE A 251 16.11 -3.55 -15.93
C ILE A 251 16.55 -2.29 -15.17
N LEU A 252 15.77 -1.22 -15.21
CA LEU A 252 16.10 0.03 -14.50
C LEU A 252 16.18 -0.18 -12.99
N ARG A 253 15.25 -0.94 -12.43
CA ARG A 253 15.26 -1.28 -11.00
C ARG A 253 16.54 -2.01 -10.61
N LEU A 254 16.91 -3.06 -11.35
CA LEU A 254 18.12 -3.83 -11.08
C LEU A 254 19.39 -2.95 -11.16
N LEU A 255 19.49 -2.13 -12.20
CA LEU A 255 20.61 -1.19 -12.35
C LEU A 255 20.68 -0.22 -11.17
N CYS A 256 19.56 0.37 -10.79
CA CYS A 256 19.52 1.30 -9.65
C CYS A 256 19.86 0.61 -8.32
N GLN A 257 19.42 -0.61 -8.10
CA GLN A 257 19.77 -1.40 -6.91
C GLN A 257 21.28 -1.65 -6.84
N ILE A 258 21.90 -2.05 -7.95
CA ILE A 258 23.35 -2.23 -8.03
C ILE A 258 24.08 -0.91 -7.71
N ILE A 259 23.65 0.20 -8.29
CA ILE A 259 24.24 1.53 -8.05
C ILE A 259 24.13 1.92 -6.58
N ILE A 260 22.95 1.76 -5.96
CA ILE A 260 22.75 2.07 -4.54
C ILE A 260 23.72 1.27 -3.68
N VAL A 261 23.80 -0.05 -3.89
CA VAL A 261 24.66 -0.92 -3.08
C VAL A 261 26.12 -0.51 -3.23
N VAL A 262 26.58 -0.23 -4.46
CA VAL A 262 27.96 0.20 -4.71
C VAL A 262 28.23 1.54 -4.01
N VAL A 263 27.38 2.55 -4.22
CA VAL A 263 27.56 3.89 -3.62
C VAL A 263 27.54 3.80 -2.09
N VAL A 264 26.56 3.14 -1.52
CA VAL A 264 26.45 3.00 -0.05
C VAL A 264 27.63 2.21 0.51
N ASN A 265 28.11 1.17 -0.18
CA ASN A 265 29.25 0.41 0.31
C ASN A 265 30.54 1.23 0.38
N PHE A 266 30.75 2.16 -0.56
CA PHE A 266 31.96 3.00 -0.60
C PHE A 266 31.88 4.26 0.28
N PHE A 267 30.71 4.87 0.41
CA PHE A 267 30.59 6.20 1.02
C PHE A 267 29.89 6.21 2.39
N ALA A 268 29.14 5.15 2.75
CA ALA A 268 28.43 5.13 4.02
C ALA A 268 29.27 4.53 5.16
N PRO A 269 29.12 5.04 6.40
CA PRO A 269 29.62 4.39 7.61
C PRO A 269 29.07 2.96 7.73
N THR A 270 29.84 2.04 8.33
CA THR A 270 29.49 0.61 8.42
C THR A 270 28.14 0.36 9.10
N ASP A 271 27.85 1.12 10.11
CA ASP A 271 26.64 1.08 10.95
C ASP A 271 25.36 1.55 10.22
N LEU A 272 25.52 2.47 9.26
CA LEU A 272 24.39 3.04 8.51
C LEU A 272 24.14 2.34 7.15
N LYS A 273 25.02 1.46 6.69
CA LYS A 273 24.92 0.86 5.34
C LYS A 273 23.57 0.16 5.09
N VAL A 274 23.12 -0.67 6.02
CA VAL A 274 21.86 -1.41 5.86
C VAL A 274 20.66 -0.46 5.85
N ALA A 275 20.60 0.47 6.79
CA ALA A 275 19.54 1.48 6.86
C ALA A 275 19.45 2.32 5.59
N MET A 276 20.59 2.79 5.08
CA MET A 276 20.66 3.58 3.85
C MET A 276 20.25 2.76 2.62
N VAL A 277 20.71 1.51 2.49
CA VAL A 277 20.33 0.64 1.37
C VAL A 277 18.81 0.40 1.36
N LEU A 278 18.20 0.06 2.50
CA LEU A 278 16.77 -0.19 2.59
C LEU A 278 15.94 1.07 2.33
N SER A 279 16.35 2.22 2.91
CA SER A 279 15.67 3.49 2.71
C SER A 279 15.73 3.95 1.26
N PHE A 280 16.92 3.95 0.65
CA PHE A 280 17.10 4.33 -0.76
C PHE A 280 16.38 3.36 -1.70
N ASN A 281 16.41 2.03 -1.44
CA ASN A 281 15.70 1.06 -2.26
C ASN A 281 14.19 1.32 -2.29
N ASN A 282 13.57 1.60 -1.14
CA ASN A 282 12.15 1.87 -1.08
C ASN A 282 11.77 3.17 -1.79
N THR A 283 12.46 4.26 -1.47
CA THR A 283 12.21 5.59 -2.07
C THR A 283 12.43 5.58 -3.58
N LEU A 284 13.54 4.99 -4.03
CA LEU A 284 13.86 4.93 -5.44
C LEU A 284 12.93 4.01 -6.21
N SER A 285 12.49 2.90 -5.63
CA SER A 285 11.52 2.00 -6.27
C SER A 285 10.20 2.70 -6.54
N ILE A 286 9.68 3.48 -5.58
CA ILE A 286 8.45 4.28 -5.76
C ILE A 286 8.66 5.34 -6.86
N ALA A 287 9.80 6.05 -6.84
CA ALA A 287 10.12 7.05 -7.85
C ALA A 287 10.25 6.43 -9.26
N LEU A 288 10.88 5.26 -9.36
CA LEU A 288 11.00 4.51 -10.63
C LEU A 288 9.65 4.03 -11.16
N ILE A 289 8.78 3.50 -10.30
CA ILE A 289 7.44 3.08 -10.70
C ILE A 289 6.69 4.30 -11.26
N TRP A 290 6.72 5.41 -10.54
CA TRP A 290 6.08 6.65 -10.99
C TRP A 290 6.64 7.13 -12.35
N PHE A 291 7.95 7.14 -12.52
CA PHE A 291 8.62 7.56 -13.75
C PHE A 291 8.27 6.64 -14.94
N VAL A 292 8.32 5.33 -14.73
CA VAL A 292 8.00 4.34 -15.78
C VAL A 292 6.53 4.37 -16.15
N THR A 293 5.62 4.59 -15.20
CA THR A 293 4.19 4.79 -15.50
C THR A 293 3.95 6.06 -16.32
N CYS A 294 4.66 7.16 -16.03
CA CYS A 294 4.59 8.38 -16.86
C CYS A 294 5.00 8.11 -18.31
N ILE A 295 6.12 7.41 -18.50
CA ILE A 295 6.59 7.01 -19.84
C ILE A 295 5.59 6.04 -20.49
N GLY A 296 5.06 5.10 -19.74
CA GLY A 296 4.05 4.14 -20.19
C GLY A 296 2.81 4.82 -20.73
N VAL A 297 2.25 5.80 -20.03
CA VAL A 297 1.09 6.61 -20.48
C VAL A 297 1.40 7.32 -21.79
N PHE A 298 2.57 7.97 -21.89
CA PHE A 298 3.02 8.64 -23.10
C PHE A 298 3.14 7.68 -24.29
N LEU A 299 3.81 6.54 -24.12
CA LEU A 299 3.99 5.54 -25.16
C LEU A 299 2.68 4.91 -25.62
N ASN A 300 1.74 4.64 -24.69
CA ASN A 300 0.42 4.13 -25.02
C ASN A 300 -0.42 5.14 -25.81
N ALA A 301 -0.36 6.43 -25.48
CA ALA A 301 -1.03 7.48 -26.25
C ALA A 301 -0.42 7.64 -27.66
N ALA A 302 0.90 7.53 -27.78
CA ALA A 302 1.59 7.55 -29.08
C ALA A 302 1.17 6.36 -29.94
N MET A 303 1.18 5.16 -29.38
CA MET A 303 0.75 3.93 -30.06
C MET A 303 -0.73 4.01 -30.49
N MET A 304 -1.62 4.43 -29.59
CA MET A 304 -3.04 4.59 -29.87
C MET A 304 -3.27 5.56 -31.04
N THR A 305 -2.58 6.70 -31.06
CA THR A 305 -2.67 7.68 -32.13
C THR A 305 -2.15 7.13 -33.47
N HIS A 306 -1.00 6.41 -33.42
CA HIS A 306 -0.44 5.77 -34.62
C HIS A 306 -1.38 4.70 -35.21
N MET A 307 -1.91 3.82 -34.34
CA MET A 307 -2.86 2.78 -34.77
C MET A 307 -4.14 3.38 -35.35
N PHE A 308 -4.62 4.46 -34.74
CA PHE A 308 -5.79 5.17 -35.23
C PHE A 308 -5.60 5.63 -36.68
N TYR A 309 -4.53 6.35 -36.99
CA TYR A 309 -4.25 6.79 -38.37
C TYR A 309 -3.96 5.63 -39.32
N ARG A 310 -3.33 4.56 -38.84
CA ARG A 310 -3.06 3.36 -39.67
C ARG A 310 -4.33 2.62 -40.05
N PHE A 311 -5.33 2.56 -39.17
CA PHE A 311 -6.54 1.76 -39.38
C PHE A 311 -7.71 2.57 -39.93
N SER A 312 -7.80 3.87 -39.66
CA SER A 312 -8.84 4.76 -40.17
C SER A 312 -8.66 5.13 -41.66
N GLY A 313 -7.47 4.90 -42.22
CA GLY A 313 -7.21 5.22 -43.63
C GLY A 313 -7.27 6.72 -43.92
N ASN A 314 -7.85 7.09 -45.07
CA ASN A 314 -8.00 8.50 -45.50
C ASN A 314 -9.23 9.20 -44.90
N ASP A 315 -9.96 8.55 -43.99
CA ASP A 315 -11.20 9.10 -43.43
C ASP A 315 -10.96 10.26 -42.45
N VAL A 316 -9.69 10.50 -42.04
CA VAL A 316 -9.31 11.56 -41.11
C VAL A 316 -8.22 12.43 -41.73
N ILE A 317 -8.54 13.69 -41.99
CA ILE A 317 -7.62 14.66 -42.57
C ILE A 317 -6.60 15.10 -41.53
N LEU A 318 -5.32 15.09 -41.87
CA LEU A 318 -4.19 15.43 -41.02
C LEU A 318 -3.95 16.96 -41.02
N GLU A 319 -5.00 17.75 -40.72
CA GLU A 319 -4.88 19.18 -40.55
C GLU A 319 -4.68 19.56 -39.09
N PHE A 320 -3.76 20.47 -38.82
CA PHE A 320 -3.51 21.01 -37.50
C PHE A 320 -3.58 22.53 -37.53
N HIS A 321 -4.51 23.07 -36.76
CA HIS A 321 -4.63 24.52 -36.50
C HIS A 321 -4.55 24.79 -35.02
N LEU A 322 -3.76 25.76 -34.59
CA LEU A 322 -3.67 26.16 -33.20
C LEU A 322 -5.02 26.72 -32.70
N SER A 323 -5.62 26.07 -31.74
CA SER A 323 -6.98 26.35 -31.23
C SER A 323 -7.04 27.33 -30.05
N TYR A 324 -5.99 28.13 -29.81
CA TYR A 324 -6.04 29.11 -28.74
C TYR A 324 -5.86 30.54 -29.25
N ALA A 325 -6.63 31.47 -28.67
CA ALA A 325 -6.51 32.88 -28.99
C ALA A 325 -5.20 33.48 -28.44
N PRO A 326 -4.63 34.50 -29.08
CA PRO A 326 -3.40 35.15 -28.60
C PRO A 326 -3.57 35.72 -27.19
N ASP A 327 -2.45 35.81 -26.49
CA ASP A 327 -2.36 36.23 -25.10
C ASP A 327 -2.87 37.65 -24.88
N THR A 328 -4.06 37.80 -24.29
CA THR A 328 -4.49 39.07 -23.75
C THR A 328 -3.77 39.37 -22.43
N PRO A 329 -3.57 40.65 -22.05
CA PRO A 329 -2.94 41.03 -20.77
C PRO A 329 -3.62 40.35 -19.56
N LEU A 330 -4.93 40.28 -19.58
CA LEU A 330 -5.73 39.65 -18.52
C LEU A 330 -5.44 38.15 -18.39
N ARG A 331 -5.31 37.43 -19.51
CA ARG A 331 -4.93 35.98 -19.50
C ARG A 331 -3.50 35.76 -19.00
N ARG A 332 -2.57 36.71 -19.22
CA ARG A 332 -1.22 36.64 -18.64
C ARG A 332 -1.26 36.77 -17.13
N ILE A 333 -2.08 37.69 -16.61
CA ILE A 333 -2.26 37.89 -15.15
C ILE A 333 -2.86 36.61 -14.54
N PHE A 334 -3.96 36.07 -15.11
CA PHE A 334 -4.57 34.84 -14.59
C PHE A 334 -3.60 33.64 -14.60
N ARG A 335 -2.73 33.52 -15.60
CA ARG A 335 -1.70 32.47 -15.62
C ARG A 335 -0.62 32.71 -14.59
N ALA A 336 -0.15 33.95 -14.44
CA ALA A 336 0.82 34.29 -13.40
C ALA A 336 0.25 33.99 -12.00
N CYS A 337 -0.99 34.39 -11.74
CA CYS A 337 -1.68 34.06 -10.48
C CYS A 337 -1.84 32.54 -10.28
N GLY A 338 -2.17 31.79 -11.34
CA GLY A 338 -2.27 30.32 -11.28
C GLY A 338 -0.92 29.66 -10.99
N LEU A 339 0.17 30.13 -11.58
CA LEU A 339 1.52 29.64 -11.29
C LEU A 339 1.98 29.97 -9.87
N VAL A 340 1.67 31.18 -9.40
CA VAL A 340 1.95 31.59 -8.01
C VAL A 340 1.13 30.73 -7.04
N ALA A 341 -0.16 30.53 -7.28
CA ALA A 341 -1.01 29.69 -6.46
C ALA A 341 -0.55 28.22 -6.44
N ALA A 342 -0.11 27.68 -7.59
CA ALA A 342 0.49 26.35 -7.66
C ALA A 342 1.83 26.27 -6.89
N GLY A 343 2.67 27.30 -6.99
CA GLY A 343 3.91 27.41 -6.23
C GLY A 343 3.67 27.48 -4.72
N ILE A 344 2.69 28.26 -4.28
CA ILE A 344 2.26 28.31 -2.88
C ILE A 344 1.72 26.96 -2.42
N GLY A 345 0.91 26.27 -3.24
CA GLY A 345 0.39 24.95 -2.93
C GLY A 345 1.50 23.91 -2.73
N VAL A 346 2.51 23.90 -3.61
CA VAL A 346 3.71 23.03 -3.47
C VAL A 346 4.50 23.40 -2.22
N PHE A 347 4.70 24.69 -1.96
CA PHE A 347 5.41 25.15 -0.77
C PHE A 347 4.67 24.74 0.52
N CYS A 348 3.35 24.96 0.58
CA CYS A 348 2.52 24.54 1.72
C CYS A 348 2.56 23.02 1.91
N PHE A 349 2.54 22.24 0.82
CA PHE A 349 2.67 20.78 0.88
C PHE A 349 4.03 20.33 1.44
N LEU A 350 5.12 20.91 0.97
CA LEU A 350 6.47 20.62 1.46
C LEU A 350 6.62 21.07 2.92
N TYR A 351 6.15 22.28 3.25
CA TYR A 351 6.16 22.82 4.61
C TYR A 351 5.36 21.92 5.57
N TYR A 352 4.16 21.48 5.16
CA TYR A 352 3.35 20.55 5.93
C TYR A 352 4.03 19.20 6.16
N GLY A 353 4.74 18.68 5.13
CA GLY A 353 5.53 17.45 5.24
C GLY A 353 6.70 17.60 6.23
N ILE A 354 7.38 18.76 6.24
CA ILE A 354 8.48 19.07 7.16
C ILE A 354 7.93 19.30 8.58
N TYR A 355 6.88 20.10 8.71
CA TYR A 355 6.27 20.45 10.01
C TYR A 355 5.69 19.23 10.74
N ASN A 356 5.15 18.26 10.02
CA ASN A 356 4.64 17.01 10.61
C ASN A 356 5.74 15.97 10.92
N GLY A 357 7.00 16.38 11.01
CA GLY A 357 8.08 15.58 11.58
C GLY A 357 8.64 14.48 10.69
N ALA A 358 8.27 14.46 9.39
CA ALA A 358 8.79 13.44 8.45
C ALA A 358 10.32 13.51 8.23
N LEU A 359 10.97 14.63 8.58
CA LEU A 359 12.39 14.88 8.33
C LEU A 359 13.22 15.20 9.58
N LEU A 360 12.60 15.49 10.73
CA LEU A 360 13.31 16.02 11.92
C LEU A 360 12.95 15.31 13.24
N ALA A 361 12.51 14.06 13.19
CA ALA A 361 12.25 13.31 14.43
C ALA A 361 13.57 13.13 15.21
N GLU A 362 13.63 13.69 16.42
CA GLU A 362 14.70 13.41 17.38
C GLU A 362 14.72 11.91 17.68
N ARG A 363 15.90 11.32 17.68
CA ARG A 363 16.06 9.89 17.96
C ARG A 363 15.89 9.63 19.45
N PRO A 364 14.93 8.83 19.90
CA PRO A 364 14.91 8.35 21.27
C PRO A 364 16.18 7.54 21.53
N LEU A 365 16.83 7.81 22.65
CA LEU A 365 18.07 7.13 23.05
C LEU A 365 17.83 5.74 23.67
N SER A 366 16.57 5.34 23.84
CA SER A 366 16.23 4.05 24.42
C SER A 366 16.39 2.92 23.41
N PRO A 367 17.03 1.81 23.76
CA PRO A 367 17.09 0.63 22.92
C PRO A 367 15.70 0.03 22.77
N VAL A 368 15.41 -0.53 21.58
CA VAL A 368 14.17 -1.24 21.31
C VAL A 368 14.06 -2.46 22.20
N GLN A 369 12.98 -2.58 22.97
CA GLN A 369 12.71 -3.74 23.81
C GLN A 369 12.21 -4.92 22.98
N ILE A 370 12.45 -6.14 23.45
CA ILE A 370 12.10 -7.39 22.78
C ILE A 370 11.18 -8.20 23.70
N TYR A 371 9.92 -8.35 23.26
CA TYR A 371 8.93 -9.19 23.95
C TYR A 371 8.70 -10.49 23.19
N CYS A 372 8.63 -11.60 23.92
CA CYS A 372 8.30 -12.91 23.36
C CYS A 372 6.79 -13.03 23.16
N HIS A 373 6.37 -13.32 21.92
CA HIS A 373 4.99 -13.50 21.53
C HIS A 373 4.45 -14.86 21.97
N ARG A 374 3.48 -14.87 22.89
CA ARG A 374 2.91 -16.07 23.53
C ARG A 374 3.96 -16.92 24.26
N GLY A 375 4.92 -16.26 24.90
CA GLY A 375 6.15 -16.91 25.37
C GLY A 375 7.13 -17.17 24.23
N LEU A 376 8.13 -18.04 24.45
CA LEU A 376 9.07 -18.46 23.41
C LEU A 376 8.43 -19.54 22.53
N SER A 377 7.40 -19.15 21.77
CA SER A 377 6.54 -20.03 20.98
C SER A 377 7.25 -20.76 19.84
N SER A 378 8.48 -20.37 19.49
CA SER A 378 9.33 -21.09 18.55
C SER A 378 10.02 -22.34 19.15
N GLU A 379 10.10 -22.46 20.47
CA GLU A 379 10.84 -23.52 21.18
C GLU A 379 9.96 -24.34 22.13
N ALA A 380 8.77 -23.86 22.49
CA ALA A 380 7.78 -24.57 23.30
C ALA A 380 6.34 -24.25 22.84
N PRO A 381 5.31 -25.03 23.25
CA PRO A 381 3.91 -24.76 22.89
C PRO A 381 3.49 -23.34 23.32
N GLU A 382 2.89 -22.59 22.42
CA GLU A 382 2.46 -21.19 22.64
C GLU A 382 1.59 -21.07 23.89
N ASN A 383 1.75 -19.97 24.64
CA ASN A 383 0.96 -19.65 25.84
C ASN A 383 1.07 -20.71 26.97
N SER A 384 2.07 -21.60 26.94
CA SER A 384 2.35 -22.57 27.99
C SER A 384 3.29 -21.98 29.06
N LEU A 385 3.28 -22.55 30.27
CA LEU A 385 4.24 -22.19 31.34
C LEU A 385 5.68 -22.39 30.88
N GLU A 386 5.94 -23.44 30.11
CA GLU A 386 7.26 -23.73 29.54
C GLU A 386 7.70 -22.63 28.57
N ALA A 387 6.86 -22.24 27.60
CA ALA A 387 7.19 -21.17 26.68
C ALA A 387 7.46 -19.84 27.38
N ILE A 388 6.75 -19.58 28.47
CA ILE A 388 6.92 -18.36 29.28
C ILE A 388 8.23 -18.41 30.08
N ASP A 389 8.56 -19.53 30.70
CA ASP A 389 9.82 -19.68 31.45
C ASP A 389 11.04 -19.64 30.50
N LEU A 390 10.94 -20.25 29.33
CA LEU A 390 11.97 -20.14 28.29
C LEU A 390 12.12 -18.68 27.79
N ALA A 391 11.02 -17.94 27.65
CA ALA A 391 11.07 -16.52 27.28
C ALA A 391 11.85 -15.69 28.32
N ILE A 392 11.58 -15.89 29.61
CA ILE A 392 12.29 -15.25 30.73
C ILE A 392 13.77 -15.65 30.69
N SER A 393 14.07 -16.93 30.53
CA SER A 393 15.43 -17.48 30.49
C SER A 393 16.23 -16.99 29.27
N SER A 394 15.57 -16.65 28.16
CA SER A 394 16.18 -16.07 26.96
C SER A 394 16.56 -14.60 27.09
N LEU A 395 16.40 -14.01 28.27
CA LEU A 395 16.65 -12.58 28.54
C LEU A 395 15.81 -11.66 27.67
N SER A 396 14.56 -12.01 27.39
CA SER A 396 13.60 -11.09 26.79
C SER A 396 13.21 -10.01 27.79
N ASP A 397 12.92 -8.80 27.29
CA ASP A 397 12.53 -7.67 28.15
C ASP A 397 11.10 -7.85 28.70
N GLY A 398 10.27 -8.64 28.00
CA GLY A 398 8.92 -8.98 28.41
C GLY A 398 8.36 -10.20 27.70
N VAL A 399 7.21 -10.65 28.19
CA VAL A 399 6.46 -11.78 27.66
C VAL A 399 5.05 -11.30 27.32
N GLU A 400 4.61 -11.58 26.12
CA GLU A 400 3.23 -11.32 25.69
C GLU A 400 2.43 -12.61 25.79
N ILE A 401 1.19 -12.50 26.31
CA ILE A 401 0.24 -13.61 26.47
C ILE A 401 -1.18 -13.18 26.11
N ASP A 402 -1.99 -14.16 25.70
CA ASP A 402 -3.41 -13.98 25.38
C ASP A 402 -4.29 -14.57 26.47
N VAL A 403 -5.29 -13.85 26.98
CA VAL A 403 -6.21 -14.35 28.03
C VAL A 403 -7.66 -14.32 27.59
N GLN A 404 -8.41 -15.32 28.04
CA GLN A 404 -9.85 -15.44 27.85
C GLN A 404 -10.48 -16.26 29.00
N GLU A 405 -11.83 -16.35 29.04
CA GLU A 405 -12.56 -17.06 30.09
C GLU A 405 -13.09 -18.40 29.61
N THR A 406 -13.07 -19.38 30.52
CA THR A 406 -13.80 -20.63 30.39
C THR A 406 -15.28 -20.48 30.77
N LYS A 407 -16.09 -21.51 30.57
CA LYS A 407 -17.52 -21.54 30.93
C LYS A 407 -17.78 -21.25 32.40
N ASP A 408 -16.92 -21.74 33.28
CA ASP A 408 -16.97 -21.54 34.73
C ASP A 408 -16.26 -20.26 35.20
N GLY A 409 -15.82 -19.41 34.26
CA GLY A 409 -15.30 -18.08 34.52
C GLY A 409 -13.83 -18.06 35.01
N VAL A 410 -13.07 -19.13 34.80
CA VAL A 410 -11.63 -19.16 35.06
C VAL A 410 -10.91 -18.41 33.95
N VAL A 411 -9.99 -17.50 34.30
CA VAL A 411 -9.14 -16.79 33.32
C VAL A 411 -7.95 -17.68 32.94
N ILE A 412 -7.92 -18.08 31.69
CA ILE A 412 -6.90 -18.95 31.12
C ILE A 412 -6.04 -18.23 30.09
N VAL A 413 -4.84 -18.80 29.79
CA VAL A 413 -3.91 -18.24 28.82
C VAL A 413 -3.98 -19.03 27.51
N CYS A 414 -4.69 -18.47 26.54
CA CYS A 414 -4.90 -19.11 25.23
C CYS A 414 -5.34 -18.07 24.18
N HIS A 415 -4.78 -18.17 22.95
CA HIS A 415 -5.09 -17.22 21.87
C HIS A 415 -6.43 -17.50 21.19
N ASP A 416 -6.65 -18.74 20.74
CA ASP A 416 -7.82 -19.10 19.93
C ASP A 416 -9.03 -19.37 20.83
N SER A 417 -10.22 -18.99 20.40
CA SER A 417 -11.47 -19.35 21.07
C SER A 417 -11.83 -20.84 20.95
N SER A 418 -11.09 -21.60 20.12
CA SER A 418 -11.31 -23.02 19.89
C SER A 418 -9.99 -23.80 19.91
N LEU A 419 -10.02 -24.99 20.50
CA LEU A 419 -8.88 -25.92 20.57
C LEU A 419 -8.49 -26.56 19.23
N LYS A 420 -9.18 -26.21 18.14
CA LYS A 420 -8.97 -26.87 16.84
C LYS A 420 -7.54 -26.76 16.33
N ARG A 421 -6.89 -25.62 16.46
CA ARG A 421 -5.54 -25.40 15.95
C ARG A 421 -4.48 -26.01 16.88
N ILE A 422 -4.60 -25.81 18.19
CA ILE A 422 -3.54 -26.19 19.15
C ILE A 422 -3.67 -27.64 19.62
N ALA A 423 -4.88 -28.21 19.72
CA ALA A 423 -5.11 -29.56 20.22
C ALA A 423 -5.88 -30.49 19.22
N GLY A 424 -6.18 -30.04 18.00
CA GLY A 424 -6.92 -30.83 17.00
C GLY A 424 -8.40 -31.09 17.35
N LYS A 425 -8.95 -30.47 18.39
CA LYS A 425 -10.32 -30.71 18.89
C LYS A 425 -11.24 -29.54 18.55
N LYS A 426 -12.43 -29.82 18.02
CA LYS A 426 -13.47 -28.80 17.72
C LYS A 426 -14.25 -28.47 18.99
N ILE A 427 -13.60 -27.87 19.97
CA ILE A 427 -14.14 -27.47 21.26
C ILE A 427 -13.91 -25.98 21.42
N ASN A 428 -14.97 -25.22 21.76
CA ASN A 428 -14.82 -23.81 22.12
C ASN A 428 -14.51 -23.69 23.61
N ILE A 429 -13.61 -22.81 23.95
CA ILE A 429 -13.17 -22.58 25.32
C ILE A 429 -14.35 -22.12 26.20
N ALA A 430 -15.19 -21.24 25.69
CA ALA A 430 -16.36 -20.72 26.42
C ALA A 430 -17.45 -21.76 26.73
N ASP A 431 -17.40 -22.94 26.11
CA ASP A 431 -18.40 -23.98 26.29
C ASP A 431 -18.02 -25.04 27.34
N VAL A 432 -16.76 -25.02 27.83
CA VAL A 432 -16.20 -26.03 28.73
C VAL A 432 -15.64 -25.41 30.02
N THR A 433 -15.64 -26.17 31.09
CA THR A 433 -15.01 -25.79 32.37
C THR A 433 -13.48 -25.92 32.29
N TYR A 434 -12.76 -25.28 33.23
CA TYR A 434 -11.31 -25.38 33.27
C TYR A 434 -10.83 -26.82 33.51
N GLU A 435 -11.48 -27.58 34.37
CA GLU A 435 -11.13 -28.97 34.62
C GLU A 435 -11.31 -29.88 33.38
N GLU A 436 -12.33 -29.61 32.58
CA GLU A 436 -12.50 -30.29 31.30
C GLU A 436 -11.41 -29.85 30.30
N LEU A 437 -11.06 -28.55 30.28
CA LEU A 437 -10.08 -27.99 29.39
C LEU A 437 -8.66 -28.52 29.64
N LYS A 438 -8.31 -28.71 30.92
CA LYS A 438 -7.00 -29.16 31.38
C LYS A 438 -6.61 -30.56 30.89
N GLN A 439 -7.59 -31.35 30.41
CA GLN A 439 -7.39 -32.69 29.86
C GLN A 439 -6.88 -32.69 28.42
N TYR A 440 -6.86 -31.55 27.74
CA TYR A 440 -6.44 -31.46 26.33
C TYR A 440 -4.99 -31.04 26.23
N ASP A 441 -4.25 -31.81 25.44
CA ASP A 441 -2.86 -31.53 25.13
C ASP A 441 -2.74 -30.44 24.05
N ILE A 442 -2.12 -29.31 24.40
CA ILE A 442 -1.88 -28.20 23.47
C ILE A 442 -0.54 -28.28 22.75
N SER A 443 0.29 -29.28 23.05
CA SER A 443 1.54 -29.52 22.35
C SER A 443 1.33 -30.16 20.97
N TYR A 444 0.15 -30.66 20.67
CA TYR A 444 -0.19 -31.51 19.52
C TYR A 444 0.32 -30.97 18.16
N TYR A 445 0.24 -29.66 17.93
CA TYR A 445 0.76 -29.06 16.68
C TYR A 445 2.17 -28.49 16.79
N PHE A 446 2.70 -28.39 18.01
CA PHE A 446 4.08 -27.95 18.21
C PHE A 446 5.07 -29.06 17.83
N SER A 447 4.99 -30.22 18.48
CA SER A 447 5.75 -31.42 18.17
C SER A 447 5.01 -32.67 18.64
N LYS A 448 5.06 -33.76 17.85
CA LYS A 448 4.46 -35.05 18.24
C LYS A 448 5.21 -35.75 19.38
N ASP A 449 6.47 -35.39 19.58
CA ASP A 449 7.35 -35.96 20.61
C ASP A 449 7.43 -35.08 21.85
N HIS A 450 6.62 -34.00 21.92
CA HIS A 450 6.58 -33.10 23.06
C HIS A 450 5.76 -33.71 24.20
N GLU A 451 6.16 -33.47 25.45
CA GLU A 451 5.40 -33.89 26.62
C GLU A 451 4.04 -33.22 26.67
N PHE A 452 3.09 -33.90 27.35
CA PHE A 452 1.73 -33.39 27.54
C PHE A 452 1.76 -31.99 28.17
N THR A 453 1.12 -31.02 27.50
CA THR A 453 1.08 -29.63 27.92
C THR A 453 -0.37 -29.17 28.03
N TYR A 454 -0.77 -28.69 29.19
CA TYR A 454 -2.12 -28.15 29.42
C TYR A 454 -2.15 -26.62 29.28
N ILE A 455 -3.35 -26.04 29.13
CA ILE A 455 -3.57 -24.59 29.11
C ILE A 455 -3.46 -24.05 30.54
N PRO A 456 -2.52 -23.15 30.84
CA PRO A 456 -2.41 -22.59 32.19
C PRO A 456 -3.46 -21.52 32.49
N THR A 457 -3.71 -21.30 33.78
CA THR A 457 -4.46 -20.12 34.25
C THR A 457 -3.59 -18.88 34.26
N LEU A 458 -4.21 -17.70 34.26
CA LEU A 458 -3.47 -16.44 34.43
C LEU A 458 -2.75 -16.39 35.79
N GLU A 459 -3.33 -16.94 36.86
CA GLU A 459 -2.72 -17.01 38.17
C GLU A 459 -1.42 -17.82 38.17
N GLU A 460 -1.39 -18.98 37.51
CA GLU A 460 -0.18 -19.79 37.33
C GLU A 460 0.92 -19.00 36.59
N VAL A 461 0.56 -18.30 35.54
CA VAL A 461 1.50 -17.46 34.79
C VAL A 461 2.00 -16.28 35.63
N MET A 462 1.12 -15.57 36.33
CA MET A 462 1.52 -14.44 37.19
C MET A 462 2.47 -14.90 38.31
N SER A 463 2.20 -16.05 38.89
CA SER A 463 3.10 -16.64 39.91
C SER A 463 4.49 -16.95 39.33
N LEU A 464 4.57 -17.40 38.07
CA LEU A 464 5.82 -17.70 37.40
C LEU A 464 6.62 -16.43 37.03
N VAL A 465 5.92 -15.37 36.61
CA VAL A 465 6.53 -14.16 36.00
C VAL A 465 6.85 -13.10 37.04
N LYS A 466 6.17 -13.09 38.20
CA LYS A 466 6.33 -12.06 39.26
C LYS A 466 7.79 -11.83 39.61
N GLY A 467 8.25 -10.58 39.47
CA GLY A 467 9.62 -10.16 39.78
C GLY A 467 10.67 -10.59 38.76
N ARG A 468 10.29 -11.23 37.62
CA ARG A 468 11.24 -11.81 36.66
C ARG A 468 11.23 -11.13 35.30
N ALA A 469 10.05 -10.77 34.77
CA ALA A 469 9.91 -10.12 33.44
C ALA A 469 8.64 -9.26 33.42
N HIS A 470 8.59 -8.32 32.48
CA HIS A 470 7.36 -7.57 32.17
C HIS A 470 6.33 -8.48 31.49
N LEU A 471 5.04 -8.38 31.87
CA LEU A 471 3.95 -9.17 31.32
C LEU A 471 3.01 -8.27 30.52
N LEU A 472 2.88 -8.56 29.22
CA LEU A 472 1.94 -7.91 28.33
C LEU A 472 0.74 -8.83 28.11
N ILE A 473 -0.44 -8.44 28.62
CA ILE A 473 -1.65 -9.27 28.66
C ILE A 473 -2.62 -8.79 27.59
N GLU A 474 -2.91 -9.63 26.58
CA GLU A 474 -3.97 -9.35 25.60
C GLU A 474 -5.32 -9.90 26.04
N LEU A 475 -6.33 -9.04 26.21
CA LEU A 475 -7.71 -9.44 26.48
C LEU A 475 -8.41 -9.88 25.20
N LYS A 476 -8.74 -11.18 25.10
CA LYS A 476 -9.46 -11.78 23.96
C LYS A 476 -10.95 -11.92 24.26
N ARG A 477 -11.78 -11.46 23.32
CA ARG A 477 -13.23 -11.62 23.44
C ARG A 477 -13.66 -13.04 23.04
N ASN A 478 -14.41 -13.70 23.91
CA ASN A 478 -15.19 -14.88 23.58
C ASN A 478 -16.63 -14.76 24.14
N SER A 479 -17.49 -15.77 23.98
CA SER A 479 -18.90 -15.71 24.41
C SER A 479 -19.08 -15.73 25.93
N ALA A 480 -18.07 -16.14 26.71
CA ALA A 480 -18.08 -16.20 28.19
C ALA A 480 -17.49 -14.93 28.85
N SER A 481 -16.89 -14.03 28.09
CA SER A 481 -16.00 -12.95 28.58
C SER A 481 -16.71 -11.69 29.08
N ALA A 482 -17.85 -11.77 29.76
CA ALA A 482 -18.56 -10.60 30.28
C ALA A 482 -17.70 -9.81 31.30
N ASP A 483 -16.99 -10.51 32.18
CA ASP A 483 -16.26 -9.95 33.32
C ASP A 483 -14.73 -10.07 33.21
N LEU A 484 -14.22 -10.43 32.02
CA LEU A 484 -12.78 -10.68 31.82
C LEU A 484 -11.89 -9.51 32.28
N ALA A 485 -12.26 -8.28 31.92
CA ALA A 485 -11.49 -7.09 32.32
C ALA A 485 -11.40 -6.95 33.84
N ALA A 486 -12.52 -7.11 34.56
CA ALA A 486 -12.57 -6.99 36.00
C ALA A 486 -11.75 -8.09 36.69
N LYS A 487 -11.82 -9.32 36.21
CA LYS A 487 -11.04 -10.44 36.75
C LYS A 487 -9.55 -10.27 36.55
N VAL A 488 -9.14 -9.83 35.33
CA VAL A 488 -7.70 -9.59 35.05
C VAL A 488 -7.16 -8.44 35.89
N VAL A 489 -7.89 -7.32 36.02
CA VAL A 489 -7.49 -6.20 36.89
C VAL A 489 -7.39 -6.67 38.36
N GLY A 490 -8.41 -7.40 38.85
CA GLY A 490 -8.39 -7.92 40.20
C GLY A 490 -7.22 -8.88 40.48
N LEU A 491 -6.84 -9.73 39.51
CA LEU A 491 -5.66 -10.58 39.63
C LEU A 491 -4.35 -9.76 39.66
N ILE A 492 -4.23 -8.74 38.78
CA ILE A 492 -3.05 -7.86 38.77
C ILE A 492 -2.88 -7.17 40.13
N GLU A 493 -3.95 -6.65 40.70
CA GLU A 493 -3.94 -6.02 42.04
C GLU A 493 -3.67 -7.03 43.17
N GLN A 494 -4.29 -8.21 43.14
CA GLN A 494 -4.05 -9.28 44.11
C GLN A 494 -2.59 -9.74 44.15
N TYR A 495 -1.94 -9.76 42.97
CA TYR A 495 -0.54 -10.13 42.83
C TYR A 495 0.42 -8.94 42.99
N GLU A 496 -0.08 -7.70 43.20
CA GLU A 496 0.72 -6.47 43.29
C GLU A 496 1.68 -6.32 42.10
N MET A 497 1.13 -6.49 40.87
CA MET A 497 1.91 -6.49 39.63
C MET A 497 1.57 -5.31 38.69
N GLU A 498 0.95 -4.23 39.18
CA GLU A 498 0.50 -3.08 38.39
C GLU A 498 1.63 -2.45 37.58
N TYR A 499 2.83 -2.35 38.14
CA TYR A 499 4.02 -1.81 37.46
C TYR A 499 4.76 -2.83 36.59
N GLN A 500 4.39 -4.10 36.68
CA GLN A 500 5.01 -5.19 35.93
C GLN A 500 4.12 -5.68 34.78
N CYS A 501 2.84 -5.26 34.75
CA CYS A 501 1.86 -5.63 33.73
C CYS A 501 1.49 -4.45 32.86
N SER A 502 1.23 -4.73 31.59
CA SER A 502 0.51 -3.86 30.67
C SER A 502 -0.64 -4.64 30.04
N ILE A 503 -1.76 -3.98 29.79
CA ILE A 503 -2.94 -4.61 29.19
C ILE A 503 -3.10 -4.10 27.77
N GLN A 504 -3.35 -5.00 26.83
CA GLN A 504 -3.70 -4.65 25.45
C GLN A 504 -4.96 -5.39 24.99
N SER A 505 -5.66 -4.81 24.04
CA SER A 505 -6.79 -5.47 23.36
C SER A 505 -7.05 -4.88 21.99
N ALA A 506 -7.58 -5.71 21.07
CA ALA A 506 -8.18 -5.25 19.82
C ALA A 506 -9.62 -4.74 20.04
N ASP A 507 -10.23 -5.04 21.18
CA ASP A 507 -11.56 -4.56 21.57
C ASP A 507 -11.45 -3.34 22.50
N TYR A 508 -11.77 -2.17 21.95
CA TYR A 508 -11.70 -0.92 22.69
C TYR A 508 -12.62 -0.88 23.93
N ALA A 509 -13.69 -1.67 23.95
CA ALA A 509 -14.60 -1.72 25.09
C ALA A 509 -13.91 -2.31 26.33
N TYR A 510 -13.05 -3.31 26.17
CA TYR A 510 -12.25 -3.83 27.28
C TYR A 510 -11.26 -2.80 27.82
N LEU A 511 -10.57 -2.07 26.96
CA LEU A 511 -9.63 -1.04 27.40
C LEU A 511 -10.32 0.05 28.22
N ARG A 512 -11.55 0.44 27.82
CA ARG A 512 -12.35 1.39 28.59
C ARG A 512 -12.75 0.82 29.95
N GLN A 513 -13.18 -0.45 30.02
CA GLN A 513 -13.51 -1.11 31.29
C GLN A 513 -12.29 -1.17 32.22
N VAL A 514 -11.11 -1.53 31.71
CA VAL A 514 -9.88 -1.54 32.48
C VAL A 514 -9.54 -0.15 33.02
N ASN A 515 -9.63 0.89 32.18
CA ASN A 515 -9.35 2.27 32.59
C ASN A 515 -10.35 2.79 33.65
N GLU A 516 -11.62 2.34 33.57
CA GLU A 516 -12.63 2.67 34.58
C GLU A 516 -12.37 1.96 35.92
N LEU A 517 -11.80 0.75 35.89
CA LEU A 517 -11.46 -0.04 37.08
C LEU A 517 -10.14 0.42 37.73
N ASN A 518 -9.10 0.61 36.91
CA ASN A 518 -7.79 1.04 37.40
C ASN A 518 -7.10 1.91 36.32
N PRO A 519 -7.17 3.25 36.45
CA PRO A 519 -6.60 4.17 35.46
C PRO A 519 -5.06 4.23 35.46
N ASP A 520 -4.40 3.65 36.44
CA ASP A 520 -2.93 3.64 36.57
C ASP A 520 -2.29 2.50 35.75
N LEU A 521 -3.09 1.56 35.25
CA LEU A 521 -2.60 0.47 34.42
C LEU A 521 -2.26 0.98 32.99
N THR A 522 -1.09 0.57 32.49
CA THR A 522 -0.64 0.90 31.15
C THR A 522 -1.47 0.19 30.07
N LEU A 523 -2.12 0.95 29.18
CA LEU A 523 -3.08 0.44 28.21
C LEU A 523 -2.60 0.54 26.77
N GLY A 524 -2.69 -0.58 26.05
CA GLY A 524 -2.35 -0.69 24.63
C GLY A 524 -3.54 -1.01 23.74
N TYR A 525 -3.63 -0.30 22.61
CA TYR A 525 -4.62 -0.61 21.59
C TYR A 525 -4.01 -1.38 20.43
N ILE A 526 -4.50 -2.59 20.17
CA ILE A 526 -4.03 -3.44 19.07
C ILE A 526 -4.67 -3.01 17.78
N LEU A 527 -3.85 -2.63 16.82
CA LEU A 527 -4.25 -2.17 15.51
C LEU A 527 -3.73 -3.11 14.42
N THR A 528 -4.61 -3.95 13.88
CA THR A 528 -4.32 -4.79 12.70
C THR A 528 -4.26 -3.97 11.42
N THR A 529 -4.96 -2.85 11.37
CA THR A 529 -4.96 -1.83 10.32
C THR A 529 -5.06 -0.47 10.98
N ALA A 530 -4.20 0.48 10.60
CA ALA A 530 -4.15 1.81 11.21
C ALA A 530 -4.05 2.89 10.12
N ILE A 531 -5.16 3.58 9.86
CA ILE A 531 -5.26 4.69 8.90
C ILE A 531 -5.90 5.89 9.60
N GLY A 532 -5.24 7.04 9.60
CA GLY A 532 -5.72 8.26 10.24
C GLY A 532 -4.92 8.63 11.49
N ASN A 533 -5.51 9.44 12.37
CA ASN A 533 -4.84 10.00 13.55
C ASN A 533 -5.12 9.18 14.83
N TYR A 534 -4.89 7.87 14.78
CA TYR A 534 -5.16 6.96 15.90
C TYR A 534 -4.37 7.29 17.18
N TYR A 535 -3.23 7.95 17.03
CA TYR A 535 -2.35 8.35 18.14
C TYR A 535 -2.90 9.50 19.02
N LYS A 536 -4.06 10.08 18.68
CA LYS A 536 -4.70 11.15 19.47
C LYS A 536 -5.70 10.64 20.52
N ASN A 537 -5.53 9.43 21.01
CA ASN A 537 -6.40 8.86 22.04
C ASN A 537 -5.73 8.98 23.43
N ASP A 538 -6.27 9.82 24.29
CA ASP A 538 -5.65 10.15 25.58
C ASP A 538 -5.63 8.98 26.57
N MET A 539 -6.60 8.08 26.50
CA MET A 539 -6.69 6.90 27.39
C MET A 539 -5.63 5.83 27.08
N ILE A 540 -5.04 5.83 25.89
CA ILE A 540 -4.13 4.79 25.43
C ILE A 540 -2.69 5.25 25.59
N ASP A 541 -1.84 4.43 26.20
CA ASP A 541 -0.42 4.71 26.43
C ASP A 541 0.47 4.23 25.29
N PHE A 542 0.10 3.10 24.66
CA PHE A 542 0.83 2.58 23.51
C PHE A 542 -0.09 1.98 22.43
N PHE A 543 0.40 1.95 21.22
CA PHE A 543 -0.27 1.30 20.10
C PHE A 543 0.49 0.05 19.68
N CYS A 544 -0.17 -1.10 19.73
CA CYS A 544 0.38 -2.37 19.27
C CYS A 544 0.00 -2.55 17.81
N VAL A 545 0.92 -2.22 16.90
CA VAL A 545 0.66 -2.08 15.46
C VAL A 545 1.31 -3.22 14.70
N ARG A 546 0.56 -3.83 13.78
CA ARG A 546 1.13 -4.84 12.89
C ARG A 546 2.29 -4.25 12.08
N SER A 547 3.42 -4.96 12.02
CA SER A 547 4.71 -4.46 11.51
C SER A 547 4.63 -3.71 10.18
N MET A 548 3.78 -4.15 9.27
CA MET A 548 3.61 -3.56 7.94
C MET A 548 2.99 -2.15 7.95
N PHE A 549 2.27 -1.76 8.99
CA PHE A 549 1.69 -0.42 9.15
C PHE A 549 2.61 0.54 9.89
N VAL A 550 3.73 0.02 10.40
CA VAL A 550 4.72 0.81 11.11
C VAL A 550 5.69 1.46 10.13
N ASN A 551 5.84 2.78 10.25
CA ASN A 551 6.83 3.58 9.54
C ASN A 551 7.30 4.75 10.42
N ASN A 552 8.43 5.37 10.05
CA ASN A 552 9.04 6.46 10.83
C ASN A 552 8.06 7.61 11.13
N THR A 553 7.19 7.94 10.17
CA THR A 553 6.22 9.04 10.34
C THR A 553 5.14 8.70 11.37
N THR A 554 4.64 7.47 11.38
CA THR A 554 3.61 7.05 12.34
C THR A 554 4.18 6.92 13.74
N VAL A 555 5.40 6.40 13.88
CA VAL A 555 6.11 6.32 15.17
C VAL A 555 6.39 7.73 15.71
N ALA A 556 6.98 8.62 14.89
CA ALA A 556 7.25 9.99 15.31
C ALA A 556 5.98 10.76 15.74
N LYS A 557 4.85 10.53 15.08
CA LYS A 557 3.57 11.15 15.47
C LYS A 557 3.00 10.59 16.77
N ALA A 558 3.18 9.30 17.03
CA ALA A 558 2.79 8.67 18.30
C ALA A 558 3.66 9.23 19.45
N HIS A 559 4.98 9.25 19.25
CA HIS A 559 5.93 9.82 20.21
C HIS A 559 5.67 11.29 20.52
N ALA A 560 5.31 12.09 19.50
CA ALA A 560 4.91 13.51 19.69
C ALA A 560 3.65 13.68 20.55
N GLN A 561 2.87 12.63 20.77
CA GLN A 561 1.71 12.58 21.68
C GLN A 561 2.04 11.83 22.98
N GLY A 562 3.32 11.53 23.23
CA GLY A 562 3.74 10.76 24.40
C GLY A 562 3.32 9.29 24.40
N LYS A 563 3.02 8.71 23.22
CA LYS A 563 2.53 7.34 23.07
C LYS A 563 3.64 6.43 22.53
N ALA A 564 3.81 5.25 23.14
CA ALA A 564 4.74 4.25 22.62
C ALA A 564 4.15 3.45 21.43
N VAL A 565 5.03 2.85 20.64
CA VAL A 565 4.63 1.99 19.50
C VAL A 565 5.28 0.62 19.66
N TYR A 566 4.44 -0.39 19.78
CA TYR A 566 4.82 -1.81 19.83
C TYR A 566 4.54 -2.42 18.45
N ALA A 567 5.48 -3.18 17.90
CA ALA A 567 5.35 -3.77 16.57
C ALA A 567 5.27 -5.31 16.65
N TRP A 568 4.25 -5.91 15.99
CA TRP A 568 4.00 -7.34 16.00
C TRP A 568 3.68 -7.89 14.59
N THR A 569 3.87 -9.15 14.25
CA THR A 569 4.82 -10.09 14.84
C THR A 569 6.07 -10.05 13.98
N ILE A 570 7.22 -9.82 14.59
CA ILE A 570 8.49 -9.56 13.92
C ILE A 570 9.33 -10.84 13.90
N ASN A 571 9.24 -11.63 12.84
CA ASN A 571 9.85 -12.95 12.79
C ASN A 571 11.06 -13.04 11.86
N THR A 572 11.36 -11.98 11.11
CA THR A 572 12.50 -11.94 10.20
C THR A 572 13.51 -10.87 10.58
N ARG A 573 14.79 -11.10 10.23
CA ARG A 573 15.85 -10.09 10.45
C ARG A 573 15.57 -8.80 9.70
N ALA A 574 14.99 -8.87 8.50
CA ALA A 574 14.64 -7.69 7.72
C ALA A 574 13.54 -6.85 8.37
N GLU A 575 12.53 -7.48 8.97
CA GLU A 575 11.50 -6.77 9.74
C GLU A 575 12.09 -6.15 11.01
N ALA A 576 12.93 -6.88 11.75
CA ALA A 576 13.59 -6.35 12.94
C ALA A 576 14.45 -5.11 12.61
N GLU A 577 15.22 -5.16 11.51
CA GLU A 577 15.99 -4.02 11.02
C GLU A 577 15.08 -2.83 10.66
N ARG A 578 13.97 -3.09 9.99
CA ARG A 578 12.99 -2.06 9.64
C ARG A 578 12.37 -1.43 10.89
N MET A 579 12.02 -2.22 11.91
CA MET A 579 11.46 -1.71 13.16
C MET A 579 12.50 -0.92 13.98
N LYS A 580 13.75 -1.39 14.04
CA LYS A 580 14.88 -0.65 14.60
C LYS A 580 15.01 0.73 13.95
N ASN A 581 14.98 0.78 12.62
CA ASN A 581 15.09 2.03 11.85
C ASN A 581 13.85 2.93 11.99
N ALA A 582 12.67 2.34 12.21
CA ALA A 582 11.44 3.08 12.49
C ALA A 582 11.38 3.60 13.93
N GLN A 583 12.32 3.18 14.79
CA GLN A 583 12.40 3.59 16.20
C GLN A 583 11.15 3.21 17.01
N VAL A 584 10.64 1.98 16.81
CA VAL A 584 9.60 1.45 17.67
C VAL A 584 10.13 1.22 19.09
N ASP A 585 9.26 1.26 20.08
CA ASP A 585 9.65 1.07 21.48
C ASP A 585 9.79 -0.41 21.82
N VAL A 586 8.91 -1.25 21.27
CA VAL A 586 8.90 -2.70 21.52
C VAL A 586 8.72 -3.49 20.23
N ILE A 587 9.43 -4.60 20.11
CA ILE A 587 9.22 -5.64 19.10
C ILE A 587 8.64 -6.88 19.77
N ILE A 588 7.50 -7.36 19.29
CA ILE A 588 6.89 -8.62 19.72
C ILE A 588 7.22 -9.69 18.68
N THR A 589 7.85 -10.80 19.08
CA THR A 589 8.44 -11.80 18.17
C THR A 589 8.35 -13.23 18.69
N ASP A 590 8.22 -14.21 17.78
CA ASP A 590 8.37 -15.64 18.09
C ASP A 590 9.87 -16.06 18.17
N TYR A 591 10.79 -15.20 17.66
CA TYR A 591 12.22 -15.49 17.55
C TYR A 591 13.09 -14.41 18.23
N PRO A 592 13.08 -14.28 19.55
CA PRO A 592 13.76 -13.21 20.27
C PRO A 592 15.28 -13.18 20.03
N ALA A 593 15.92 -14.34 19.88
CA ALA A 593 17.35 -14.44 19.58
C ALA A 593 17.70 -13.77 18.23
N LYS A 594 16.87 -13.98 17.19
CA LYS A 594 17.05 -13.31 15.89
C LYS A 594 16.84 -11.81 15.97
N ALA A 595 15.82 -11.38 16.71
CA ALA A 595 15.54 -9.96 16.93
C ALA A 595 16.68 -9.30 17.70
N ARG A 596 17.15 -9.93 18.78
CA ARG A 596 18.28 -9.47 19.61
C ARG A 596 19.56 -9.32 18.80
N GLU A 597 19.89 -10.29 17.95
CA GLU A 597 21.05 -10.21 17.04
C GLU A 597 21.00 -8.95 16.15
N VAL A 598 19.83 -8.50 15.75
CA VAL A 598 19.65 -7.31 14.91
C VAL A 598 19.66 -6.04 15.76
N ILE A 599 18.90 -6.01 16.86
CA ILE A 599 18.72 -4.81 17.69
C ILE A 599 20.03 -4.43 18.38
N TYR A 600 20.72 -5.42 18.98
CA TYR A 600 21.96 -5.23 19.77
C TYR A 600 23.23 -5.58 19.00
N ARG A 601 23.13 -5.69 17.65
CA ARG A 601 24.30 -5.97 16.82
C ARG A 601 25.37 -4.92 17.08
N ASP A 602 26.58 -5.38 17.41
CA ASP A 602 27.76 -4.54 17.37
C ASP A 602 27.99 -4.06 15.92
N GLU A 603 27.89 -2.77 15.68
CA GLU A 603 27.83 -2.12 14.38
C GLU A 603 29.14 -2.25 13.57
N ARG A 604 30.15 -2.94 14.13
CA ARG A 604 31.48 -3.15 13.54
C ARG A 604 31.58 -4.27 12.50
N SER A 605 30.51 -5.03 12.25
CA SER A 605 30.56 -6.09 11.23
C SER A 605 30.50 -5.52 9.81
N SER A 606 31.54 -5.73 8.99
CA SER A 606 31.56 -5.31 7.60
C SER A 606 30.52 -6.06 6.77
N TYR A 607 29.63 -5.32 6.11
CA TYR A 607 28.69 -5.88 5.14
C TYR A 607 29.37 -6.02 3.78
N SER A 608 29.38 -7.24 3.22
CA SER A 608 29.77 -7.43 1.83
C SER A 608 28.68 -6.94 0.87
N ILE A 609 29.07 -6.53 -0.35
CA ILE A 609 28.15 -6.11 -1.42
C ILE A 609 27.06 -7.16 -1.68
N ILE A 610 27.42 -8.45 -1.65
CA ILE A 610 26.47 -9.58 -1.84
C ILE A 610 25.42 -9.61 -0.72
N LYS A 611 25.82 -9.35 0.52
CA LYS A 611 24.92 -9.36 1.69
C LYS A 611 23.94 -8.17 1.64
N LEU A 612 24.40 -7.00 1.18
CA LEU A 612 23.56 -5.83 0.96
C LEU A 612 22.58 -6.02 -0.21
N LEU A 613 23.01 -6.64 -1.32
CA LEU A 613 22.11 -6.97 -2.44
C LEU A 613 20.99 -7.95 -2.03
N ARG A 614 21.32 -8.97 -1.20
CA ARG A 614 20.28 -9.90 -0.68
C ARG A 614 19.22 -9.25 0.19
N LEU A 615 19.51 -8.11 0.82
CA LEU A 615 18.52 -7.35 1.60
C LEU A 615 17.54 -6.56 0.71
N MET A 616 17.88 -6.35 -0.57
CA MET A 616 17.07 -5.58 -1.52
C MET A 616 16.18 -6.46 -2.40
N LEU A 617 16.50 -7.74 -2.53
CA LEU A 617 15.72 -8.74 -3.25
C LEU A 617 14.64 -9.32 -2.36
#